data_efbb33ed098f92142d401077c5c095c1
#
_entry.id   efbb33ed098f92142d401077c5c095c1
#
_cell.length_a   1.000
_cell.length_b   1.000
_cell.length_c   1.000
_cell.angle_alpha   90.00
_cell.angle_beta   90.00
_cell.angle_gamma   90.00
#
_symmetry.space_group_name_H-M   'P 1'
#
loop_
_entity.id
_entity.type
_entity.pdbx_description
1 polymer ?
#
loop_
_entity_poly.entity_id
_entity_poly.type
_entity_poly.pdbx_seq_one_letter_code
_entity_poly.pdbx_strand_id
1 'polypeptide(L)'
;MNTAAVPLLWLCGPSGVGKSTVGWEIFTQLDRAGISAGYLDADQLGLCYPTAADDPDNHRLKARNLGNVWPTYQAAGVRCLILSGGIDSADLIRTYADLVPGTVLTLCRLRVGRDELQARFIRRGWRTDLVDESLAEAEALDRADFADLCVDTDGLSVAEVAHLVRARAGGWPGR
;
A
#
# COMPACT_ATOMS: atom_id res chain seq x y z
N MET A 1 18.61 23.56 -5.82
CA MET A 1 17.23 23.81 -5.45
C MET A 1 16.83 22.72 -4.48
N ASN A 2 16.47 23.08 -3.23
CA ASN A 2 16.06 22.11 -2.22
C ASN A 2 14.62 21.71 -2.56
N THR A 3 14.44 20.67 -3.39
CA THR A 3 13.11 20.13 -3.66
C THR A 3 12.62 19.47 -2.39
N ALA A 4 11.52 19.98 -1.84
CA ALA A 4 10.87 19.36 -0.69
C ALA A 4 10.63 17.87 -0.98
N ALA A 5 10.90 17.02 0.01
CA ALA A 5 10.70 15.59 -0.14
C ALA A 5 9.21 15.28 -0.40
N VAL A 6 8.95 14.36 -1.31
CA VAL A 6 7.59 13.97 -1.69
C VAL A 6 7.05 12.95 -0.69
N PRO A 7 5.90 13.21 -0.04
CA PRO A 7 5.28 12.23 0.84
C PRO A 7 4.87 10.97 0.07
N LEU A 8 5.31 9.81 0.55
CA LEU A 8 4.90 8.49 0.04
C LEU A 8 4.13 7.76 1.14
N LEU A 9 2.85 7.47 0.91
CA LEU A 9 2.05 6.64 1.79
C LEU A 9 1.95 5.24 1.20
N TRP A 10 2.44 4.23 1.91
CA TRP A 10 2.29 2.84 1.50
C TRP A 10 1.27 2.12 2.38
N LEU A 11 0.21 1.62 1.76
CA LEU A 11 -0.80 0.79 2.41
C LEU A 11 -0.40 -0.68 2.25
N CYS A 12 -0.08 -1.32 3.37
CA CYS A 12 0.21 -2.76 3.43
C CYS A 12 -0.83 -3.50 4.28
N GLY A 13 -0.71 -4.81 4.37
CA GLY A 13 -1.61 -5.67 5.13
C GLY A 13 -1.99 -6.92 4.33
N PRO A 14 -2.72 -7.86 4.93
CA PRO A 14 -3.01 -9.15 4.32
C PRO A 14 -3.84 -9.02 3.03
N SER A 15 -3.79 -10.06 2.21
CA SER A 15 -4.68 -10.16 1.06
C SER A 15 -6.15 -10.02 1.50
N GLY A 16 -6.96 -9.33 0.73
CA GLY A 16 -8.37 -9.12 1.09
C GLY A 16 -8.68 -8.00 2.08
N VAL A 17 -7.70 -7.41 2.77
CA VAL A 17 -7.94 -6.32 3.75
C VAL A 17 -8.49 -5.03 3.12
N GLY A 18 -8.25 -4.81 1.82
CA GLY A 18 -8.76 -3.63 1.11
C GLY A 18 -7.71 -2.58 0.73
N LYS A 19 -6.41 -2.93 0.72
CA LYS A 19 -5.31 -2.02 0.37
C LYS A 19 -5.58 -1.17 -0.87
N SER A 20 -5.84 -1.80 -2.00
CA SER A 20 -6.06 -1.12 -3.28
C SER A 20 -7.32 -0.26 -3.27
N THR A 21 -8.39 -0.73 -2.62
CA THR A 21 -9.65 0.01 -2.50
C THR A 21 -9.49 1.28 -1.67
N VAL A 22 -8.80 1.18 -0.53
CA VAL A 22 -8.52 2.33 0.35
C VAL A 22 -7.53 3.28 -0.34
N GLY A 23 -6.50 2.75 -1.00
CA GLY A 23 -5.53 3.57 -1.76
C GLY A 23 -6.21 4.39 -2.85
N TRP A 24 -7.11 3.77 -3.60
CA TRP A 24 -7.91 4.45 -4.62
C TRP A 24 -8.84 5.53 -4.01
N GLU A 25 -9.46 5.25 -2.88
CA GLU A 25 -10.31 6.23 -2.20
C GLU A 25 -9.49 7.43 -1.69
N ILE A 26 -8.29 7.20 -1.11
CA ILE A 26 -7.39 8.30 -0.73
C ILE A 26 -7.02 9.14 -1.94
N PHE A 27 -6.65 8.51 -3.06
CA PHE A 27 -6.36 9.20 -4.31
C PHE A 27 -7.55 10.07 -4.77
N THR A 28 -8.77 9.52 -4.74
CA THR A 28 -9.99 10.22 -5.14
C THR A 28 -10.29 11.41 -4.22
N GLN A 29 -10.05 11.28 -2.91
CA GLN A 29 -10.21 12.40 -1.97
C GLN A 29 -9.21 13.52 -2.24
N LEU A 30 -7.97 13.20 -2.61
CA LEU A 30 -6.94 14.18 -2.95
C LEU A 30 -7.25 14.89 -4.27
N ASP A 31 -7.69 14.15 -5.29
CA ASP A 31 -8.12 14.69 -6.58
C ASP A 31 -9.25 15.70 -6.39
N ARG A 32 -10.28 15.34 -5.63
CA ARG A 32 -11.37 16.27 -5.29
C ARG A 32 -10.92 17.51 -4.52
N ALA A 33 -9.83 17.40 -3.77
CA ALA A 33 -9.22 18.52 -3.04
C ALA A 33 -8.25 19.33 -3.90
N GLY A 34 -8.06 18.99 -5.18
CA GLY A 34 -7.12 19.65 -6.09
C GLY A 34 -5.65 19.40 -5.75
N ILE A 35 -5.34 18.30 -5.03
CA ILE A 35 -3.98 17.93 -4.66
C ILE A 35 -3.41 16.99 -5.73
N SER A 36 -2.29 17.38 -6.35
CA SER A 36 -1.61 16.55 -7.34
C SER A 36 -1.02 15.30 -6.67
N ALA A 37 -1.65 14.15 -6.90
CA ALA A 37 -1.29 12.86 -6.32
C ALA A 37 -1.07 11.81 -7.41
N GLY A 38 -0.18 10.85 -7.12
CA GLY A 38 -0.06 9.61 -7.89
C GLY A 38 -0.60 8.43 -7.07
N TYR A 39 -1.15 7.44 -7.73
CA TYR A 39 -1.52 6.16 -7.13
C TYR A 39 -0.95 5.01 -7.95
N LEU A 40 -0.31 4.07 -7.28
CA LEU A 40 0.20 2.82 -7.87
C LEU A 40 -0.17 1.63 -6.98
N ASP A 41 -0.57 0.55 -7.63
CA ASP A 41 -0.70 -0.76 -6.99
C ASP A 41 0.58 -1.55 -7.27
N ALA A 42 1.39 -1.80 -6.23
CA ALA A 42 2.66 -2.50 -6.36
C ALA A 42 2.47 -3.94 -6.84
N ASP A 43 1.36 -4.58 -6.49
CA ASP A 43 1.09 -5.95 -6.92
C ASP A 43 0.86 -6.00 -8.43
N GLN A 44 0.25 -4.97 -9.02
CA GLN A 44 0.11 -4.84 -10.47
C GLN A 44 1.46 -4.63 -11.19
N LEU A 45 2.42 -3.99 -10.54
CA LEU A 45 3.76 -3.79 -11.10
C LEU A 45 4.56 -5.09 -11.20
N GLY A 46 4.16 -6.13 -10.50
CA GLY A 46 4.84 -7.42 -10.45
C GLY A 46 4.14 -8.54 -11.21
N LEU A 47 3.06 -8.28 -11.96
CA LEU A 47 2.35 -9.30 -12.71
C LEU A 47 3.18 -9.79 -13.90
N CYS A 48 4.07 -10.73 -13.62
CA CYS A 48 4.97 -11.34 -14.61
C CYS A 48 5.18 -12.81 -14.27
N TYR A 49 5.14 -13.66 -15.28
CA TYR A 49 5.36 -15.10 -15.15
C TYR A 49 6.36 -15.58 -16.23
N PRO A 50 7.26 -16.51 -15.92
CA PRO A 50 7.46 -17.15 -14.61
C PRO A 50 8.13 -16.23 -13.61
N THR A 51 7.92 -16.51 -12.30
CA THR A 51 8.63 -15.84 -11.21
C THR A 51 9.98 -16.50 -10.97
N ALA A 52 10.94 -15.74 -10.44
CA ALA A 52 12.22 -16.32 -10.02
C ALA A 52 12.06 -17.15 -8.73
N ALA A 53 12.76 -18.26 -8.62
CA ALA A 53 12.66 -19.15 -7.45
C ALA A 53 13.07 -18.45 -6.13
N ASP A 54 13.98 -17.46 -6.22
CA ASP A 54 14.46 -16.65 -5.10
C ASP A 54 13.72 -15.31 -4.93
N ASP A 55 12.63 -15.10 -5.69
CA ASP A 55 11.76 -13.92 -5.62
C ASP A 55 10.34 -14.29 -6.10
N PRO A 56 9.67 -15.21 -5.39
CA PRO A 56 8.38 -15.75 -5.83
C PRO A 56 7.28 -14.69 -5.95
N ASP A 57 7.38 -13.62 -5.17
CA ASP A 57 6.43 -12.50 -5.19
C ASP A 57 6.85 -11.35 -6.11
N ASN A 58 7.93 -11.55 -6.90
CA ASN A 58 8.47 -10.55 -7.83
C ASN A 58 8.80 -9.19 -7.18
N HIS A 59 9.23 -9.17 -5.93
CA HIS A 59 9.51 -7.90 -5.23
C HIS A 59 10.61 -7.08 -5.91
N ARG A 60 11.66 -7.72 -6.44
CA ARG A 60 12.70 -7.02 -7.20
C ARG A 60 12.17 -6.40 -8.49
N LEU A 61 11.26 -7.11 -9.17
CA LEU A 61 10.60 -6.58 -10.37
C LEU A 61 9.66 -5.42 -10.03
N LYS A 62 8.81 -5.60 -9.01
CA LYS A 62 7.91 -4.55 -8.50
C LYS A 62 8.68 -3.27 -8.16
N ALA A 63 9.75 -3.40 -7.38
CA ALA A 63 10.58 -2.27 -6.96
C ALA A 63 11.24 -1.56 -8.15
N ARG A 64 11.81 -2.32 -9.10
CA ARG A 64 12.41 -1.76 -10.32
C ARG A 64 11.37 -1.03 -11.17
N ASN A 65 10.19 -1.61 -11.35
CA ASN A 65 9.11 -0.98 -12.13
C ASN A 65 8.62 0.30 -11.45
N LEU A 66 8.50 0.31 -10.13
CA LEU A 66 8.20 1.52 -9.36
C LEU A 66 9.26 2.61 -9.61
N GLY A 67 10.55 2.25 -9.50
CA GLY A 67 11.66 3.17 -9.77
C GLY A 67 11.67 3.73 -11.19
N ASN A 68 11.26 2.94 -12.18
CA ASN A 68 11.16 3.38 -13.57
C ASN A 68 9.97 4.33 -13.81
N VAL A 69 8.87 4.14 -13.10
CA VAL A 69 7.67 4.98 -13.22
C VAL A 69 7.83 6.30 -12.45
N TRP A 70 8.53 6.29 -11.32
CA TRP A 70 8.65 7.43 -10.43
C TRP A 70 9.12 8.74 -11.09
N PRO A 71 10.19 8.76 -11.90
CA PRO A 71 10.62 9.98 -12.61
C PRO A 71 9.54 10.57 -13.51
N THR A 72 8.72 9.72 -14.12
CA THR A 72 7.60 10.15 -14.98
C THR A 72 6.52 10.85 -14.16
N TYR A 73 6.19 10.32 -12.97
CA TYR A 73 5.24 10.97 -12.06
C TYR A 73 5.77 12.31 -11.54
N GLN A 74 7.07 12.38 -11.19
CA GLN A 74 7.70 13.63 -10.79
C GLN A 74 7.65 14.68 -11.92
N ALA A 75 7.95 14.29 -13.13
CA ALA A 75 7.87 15.18 -14.30
C ALA A 75 6.44 15.65 -14.58
N ALA A 76 5.42 14.83 -14.27
CA ALA A 76 4.02 15.20 -14.35
C ALA A 76 3.55 16.10 -13.18
N GLY A 77 4.44 16.44 -12.24
CA GLY A 77 4.13 17.34 -11.13
C GLY A 77 3.40 16.68 -9.95
N VAL A 78 3.55 15.36 -9.79
CA VAL A 78 3.00 14.64 -8.62
C VAL A 78 3.68 15.14 -7.35
N ARG A 79 2.87 15.55 -6.36
CA ARG A 79 3.33 16.10 -5.09
C ARG A 79 3.23 15.14 -3.91
N CYS A 80 2.52 14.04 -4.08
CA CYS A 80 2.43 12.95 -3.11
C CYS A 80 2.11 11.64 -3.84
N LEU A 81 2.62 10.53 -3.33
CA LEU A 81 2.44 9.20 -3.94
C LEU A 81 1.76 8.27 -2.94
N ILE A 82 0.71 7.59 -3.41
CA ILE A 82 0.06 6.50 -2.68
C ILE A 82 0.50 5.19 -3.32
N LEU A 83 0.95 4.25 -2.52
CA LEU A 83 1.30 2.90 -2.94
C LEU A 83 0.45 1.90 -2.16
N SER A 84 -0.12 0.92 -2.83
CA SER A 84 -0.77 -0.23 -2.19
C SER A 84 -0.05 -1.51 -2.60
N GLY A 85 0.07 -2.47 -1.69
CA GLY A 85 0.68 -3.77 -2.01
C GLY A 85 1.20 -4.50 -0.79
N GLY A 86 1.37 -5.82 -0.94
CA GLY A 86 1.94 -6.67 0.10
C GLY A 86 3.39 -6.32 0.36
N ILE A 87 3.76 -6.31 1.64
CA ILE A 87 5.14 -6.23 2.12
C ILE A 87 5.21 -6.90 3.48
N ASP A 88 6.24 -7.67 3.71
CA ASP A 88 6.37 -8.54 4.87
C ASP A 88 7.57 -8.23 5.76
N SER A 89 8.48 -7.36 5.32
CA SER A 89 9.71 -7.09 6.06
C SER A 89 10.25 -5.68 5.86
N ALA A 90 11.00 -5.20 6.87
CA ALA A 90 11.69 -3.92 6.81
C ALA A 90 12.77 -3.88 5.71
N ASP A 91 13.36 -5.03 5.36
CA ASP A 91 14.38 -5.11 4.30
C ASP A 91 13.77 -4.85 2.92
N LEU A 92 12.59 -5.38 2.68
CA LEU A 92 11.84 -5.08 1.46
C LEU A 92 11.47 -3.61 1.36
N ILE A 93 11.05 -2.98 2.46
CA ILE A 93 10.75 -1.54 2.49
C ILE A 93 11.97 -0.74 1.99
N ARG A 94 13.17 -1.06 2.48
CA ARG A 94 14.40 -0.40 2.03
C ARG A 94 14.66 -0.60 0.53
N THR A 95 14.47 -1.81 0.04
CA THR A 95 14.62 -2.13 -1.38
C THR A 95 13.75 -1.24 -2.28
N TYR A 96 12.53 -0.96 -1.86
CA TYR A 96 11.65 -0.06 -2.61
C TYR A 96 11.99 1.42 -2.41
N ALA A 97 12.28 1.83 -1.18
CA ALA A 97 12.61 3.22 -0.85
C ALA A 97 13.83 3.73 -1.61
N ASP A 98 14.85 2.89 -1.80
CA ASP A 98 16.07 3.23 -2.55
C ASP A 98 15.80 3.53 -4.03
N LEU A 99 14.70 3.02 -4.58
CA LEU A 99 14.34 3.20 -5.98
C LEU A 99 13.39 4.38 -6.24
N VAL A 100 12.90 5.03 -5.18
CA VAL A 100 12.08 6.25 -5.26
C VAL A 100 12.74 7.42 -4.52
N PRO A 101 13.90 7.89 -4.99
CA PRO A 101 14.65 8.93 -4.31
C PRO A 101 13.83 10.22 -4.16
N GLY A 102 14.08 10.94 -3.09
CA GLY A 102 13.37 12.20 -2.79
C GLY A 102 11.98 12.00 -2.19
N THR A 103 11.62 10.79 -1.79
CA THR A 103 10.37 10.53 -1.04
C THR A 103 10.62 10.41 0.45
N VAL A 104 9.57 10.68 1.24
CA VAL A 104 9.47 10.33 2.68
C VAL A 104 8.34 9.33 2.84
N LEU A 105 8.70 8.10 3.14
CA LEU A 105 7.77 6.99 3.31
C LEU A 105 7.07 7.06 4.66
N THR A 106 5.75 6.86 4.62
CA THR A 106 4.91 6.48 5.77
C THR A 106 4.25 5.14 5.45
N LEU A 107 4.56 4.13 6.22
CA LEU A 107 3.99 2.80 6.05
C LEU A 107 2.77 2.64 6.97
N CYS A 108 1.60 2.49 6.37
CA CYS A 108 0.35 2.24 7.07
C CYS A 108 -0.09 0.80 6.85
N ARG A 109 -0.16 0.03 7.92
CA ARG A 109 -0.73 -1.31 7.90
C ARG A 109 -2.24 -1.25 8.12
N LEU A 110 -3.00 -1.77 7.18
CA LEU A 110 -4.43 -2.04 7.35
C LEU A 110 -4.61 -3.39 8.05
N ARG A 111 -5.44 -3.41 9.07
CA ARG A 111 -5.79 -4.61 9.83
C ARG A 111 -7.28 -4.91 9.70
N VAL A 112 -7.61 -6.17 9.86
CA VAL A 112 -9.00 -6.65 9.86
C VAL A 112 -9.09 -7.87 10.76
N GLY A 113 -10.19 -8.00 11.49
CA GLY A 113 -10.47 -9.17 12.30
C GLY A 113 -10.64 -10.42 11.42
N ARG A 114 -10.31 -11.59 12.00
CA ARG A 114 -10.36 -12.90 11.32
C ARG A 114 -11.71 -13.16 10.64
N ASP A 115 -12.79 -12.99 11.39
CA ASP A 115 -14.13 -13.29 10.88
C ASP A 115 -14.56 -12.36 9.75
N GLU A 116 -14.22 -11.07 9.84
CA GLU A 116 -14.52 -10.10 8.81
C GLU A 116 -13.65 -10.34 7.55
N LEU A 117 -12.38 -10.70 7.70
CA LEU A 117 -11.53 -11.06 6.56
C LEU A 117 -12.12 -12.24 5.79
N GLN A 118 -12.51 -13.30 6.50
CA GLN A 118 -13.16 -14.46 5.90
C GLN A 118 -14.48 -14.06 5.21
N ALA A 119 -15.31 -13.24 5.87
CA ALA A 119 -16.56 -12.75 5.28
C ALA A 119 -16.31 -11.93 4.00
N ARG A 120 -15.25 -11.14 3.93
CA ARG A 120 -14.87 -10.39 2.72
C ARG A 120 -14.53 -11.30 1.54
N PHE A 121 -13.81 -12.39 1.76
CA PHE A 121 -13.53 -13.38 0.72
C PHE A 121 -14.80 -14.06 0.24
N ILE A 122 -15.69 -14.48 1.15
CA ILE A 122 -16.97 -15.09 0.81
C ILE A 122 -17.83 -14.13 -0.04
N ARG A 123 -17.94 -12.87 0.36
CA ARG A 123 -18.71 -11.84 -0.36
C ARG A 123 -18.18 -11.59 -1.76
N ARG A 124 -16.86 -11.67 -1.95
CA ARG A 124 -16.24 -11.51 -3.29
C ARG A 124 -16.51 -12.67 -4.23
N GLY A 125 -16.73 -13.88 -3.69
CA GLY A 125 -17.05 -15.07 -4.46
C GLY A 125 -15.93 -15.60 -5.36
N TRP A 126 -14.70 -15.06 -5.24
CA TRP A 126 -13.54 -15.54 -5.99
C TRP A 126 -12.28 -15.53 -5.10
N ARG A 127 -11.33 -16.43 -5.41
CA ARG A 127 -10.10 -16.63 -4.64
C ARG A 127 -10.36 -16.98 -3.16
N THR A 128 -11.45 -17.70 -2.89
CA THR A 128 -11.74 -18.21 -1.54
C THR A 128 -10.71 -19.24 -1.07
N ASP A 129 -9.94 -19.79 -1.99
CA ASP A 129 -8.75 -20.61 -1.76
C ASP A 129 -7.64 -19.89 -0.97
N LEU A 130 -7.61 -18.56 -0.98
CA LEU A 130 -6.58 -17.76 -0.30
C LEU A 130 -6.94 -17.37 1.13
N VAL A 131 -8.09 -17.76 1.67
CA VAL A 131 -8.53 -17.34 3.01
C VAL A 131 -7.49 -17.73 4.07
N ASP A 132 -7.09 -19.00 4.11
CA ASP A 132 -6.16 -19.50 5.12
C ASP A 132 -4.78 -18.86 4.99
N GLU A 133 -4.28 -18.66 3.77
CA GLU A 133 -3.04 -17.96 3.50
C GLU A 133 -3.09 -16.51 3.99
N SER A 134 -4.17 -15.81 3.69
CA SER A 134 -4.37 -14.42 4.12
C SER A 134 -4.50 -14.26 5.63
N LEU A 135 -5.09 -15.23 6.31
CA LEU A 135 -5.14 -15.26 7.77
C LEU A 135 -3.75 -15.50 8.38
N ALA A 136 -2.97 -16.41 7.79
CA ALA A 136 -1.59 -16.64 8.21
C ALA A 136 -0.69 -15.41 7.96
N GLU A 137 -0.88 -14.73 6.83
CA GLU A 137 -0.22 -13.45 6.52
C GLU A 137 -0.57 -12.38 7.57
N ALA A 138 -1.85 -12.24 7.94
CA ALA A 138 -2.28 -11.29 8.97
C ALA A 138 -1.57 -11.54 10.31
N GLU A 139 -1.51 -12.80 10.75
CA GLU A 139 -0.83 -13.20 11.97
C GLU A 139 0.71 -12.98 11.90
N ALA A 140 1.32 -13.23 10.75
CA ALA A 140 2.74 -12.96 10.55
C ALA A 140 3.05 -11.46 10.64
N LEU A 141 2.22 -10.62 10.02
CA LEU A 141 2.33 -9.17 10.07
C LEU A 141 2.10 -8.62 11.49
N ASP A 142 1.24 -9.25 12.30
CA ASP A 142 1.05 -8.86 13.71
C ASP A 142 2.31 -9.08 14.55
N ARG A 143 3.07 -10.12 14.24
CA ARG A 143 4.33 -10.42 14.92
C ARG A 143 5.51 -9.56 14.45
N ALA A 144 5.47 -9.10 13.20
CA ALA A 144 6.60 -8.39 12.58
C ALA A 144 6.71 -6.92 12.99
N ASP A 145 5.61 -6.27 13.30
CA ASP A 145 5.48 -4.91 13.87
C ASP A 145 6.44 -3.86 13.29
N PHE A 146 6.52 -3.75 11.96
CA PHE A 146 7.42 -2.83 11.27
C PHE A 146 6.73 -1.59 10.64
N ALA A 147 5.39 -1.48 10.78
CA ALA A 147 4.63 -0.37 10.20
C ALA A 147 4.69 0.87 11.11
N ASP A 148 4.76 2.07 10.51
CA ASP A 148 4.73 3.34 11.24
C ASP A 148 3.39 3.56 11.95
N LEU A 149 2.30 3.06 11.37
CA LEU A 149 0.96 3.10 11.96
C LEU A 149 0.10 1.94 11.49
N CYS A 150 -0.90 1.60 12.31
CA CYS A 150 -1.89 0.60 11.99
C CYS A 150 -3.30 1.19 12.02
N VAL A 151 -4.16 0.74 11.10
CA VAL A 151 -5.57 1.15 11.03
C VAL A 151 -6.44 -0.10 10.91
N ASP A 152 -7.35 -0.26 11.87
CA ASP A 152 -8.36 -1.32 11.84
C ASP A 152 -9.48 -0.92 10.88
N THR A 153 -9.92 -1.87 10.06
CA THR A 153 -10.92 -1.61 9.01
C THR A 153 -12.29 -2.20 9.31
N ASP A 154 -12.43 -2.90 10.45
CA ASP A 154 -13.68 -3.55 10.84
C ASP A 154 -14.77 -2.51 11.09
N GLY A 155 -15.96 -2.76 10.54
CA GLY A 155 -17.13 -1.90 10.75
C GLY A 155 -17.07 -0.52 10.11
N LEU A 156 -15.99 -0.19 9.39
CA LEU A 156 -15.80 1.10 8.72
C LEU A 156 -16.07 1.00 7.23
N SER A 157 -16.63 2.05 6.66
CA SER A 157 -16.67 2.25 5.22
C SER A 157 -15.28 2.56 4.66
N VAL A 158 -15.09 2.34 3.36
CA VAL A 158 -13.82 2.66 2.67
C VAL A 158 -13.43 4.13 2.85
N ALA A 159 -14.40 5.04 2.79
CA ALA A 159 -14.17 6.48 2.97
C ALA A 159 -13.72 6.82 4.39
N GLU A 160 -14.30 6.19 5.40
CA GLU A 160 -13.90 6.36 6.81
C GLU A 160 -12.49 5.82 7.05
N VAL A 161 -12.16 4.64 6.50
CA VAL A 161 -10.79 4.09 6.59
C VAL A 161 -9.80 5.03 5.92
N ALA A 162 -10.07 5.52 4.71
CA ALA A 162 -9.22 6.44 3.99
C ALA A 162 -8.97 7.75 4.78
N HIS A 163 -10.05 8.31 5.36
CA HIS A 163 -9.94 9.47 6.23
C HIS A 163 -9.09 9.20 7.49
N LEU A 164 -9.32 8.07 8.14
CA LEU A 164 -8.60 7.67 9.35
C LEU A 164 -7.11 7.43 9.09
N VAL A 165 -6.76 6.79 7.96
CA VAL A 165 -5.37 6.62 7.52
C VAL A 165 -4.68 7.97 7.40
N ARG A 166 -5.27 8.91 6.67
CA ARG A 166 -4.71 10.25 6.47
C ARG A 166 -4.57 11.03 7.77
N ALA A 167 -5.57 10.95 8.65
CA ALA A 167 -5.56 11.63 9.93
C ALA A 167 -4.45 11.09 10.85
N ARG A 168 -4.32 9.76 10.97
CA ARG A 168 -3.28 9.11 11.79
C ARG A 168 -1.87 9.31 11.23
N ALA A 169 -1.73 9.48 9.93
CA ALA A 169 -0.48 9.86 9.26
C ALA A 169 -0.19 11.37 9.32
N GLY A 170 -0.67 12.07 10.36
CA GLY A 170 -0.40 13.48 10.59
C GLY A 170 -1.11 14.44 9.62
N GLY A 171 -2.27 14.04 9.07
CA GLY A 171 -2.99 14.82 8.06
C GLY A 171 -2.38 14.69 6.67
N TRP A 172 -1.83 13.50 6.37
CA TRP A 172 -1.16 13.20 5.10
C TRP A 172 -1.99 13.67 3.87
N PRO A 173 -1.34 14.27 2.84
CA PRO A 173 0.10 14.41 2.62
C PRO A 173 0.77 15.59 3.34
N GLY A 174 0.08 16.26 4.23
CA GLY A 174 0.52 17.49 4.86
C GLY A 174 0.15 18.73 4.02
N ARG A 175 0.57 19.90 4.51
CA ARG A 175 0.37 21.18 3.81
C ARG A 175 1.52 21.53 2.91
#